data_8dfdebb559b93a74f0f77f8b7f07ddbe
#
_entry.id   8dfdebb559b93a74f0f77f8b7f07ddbe
#
_cell.length_a   1.000
_cell.length_b   1.000
_cell.length_c   1.000
_cell.angle_alpha   90.00
_cell.angle_beta   90.00
_cell.angle_gamma   90.00
#
_symmetry.space_group_name_H-M   'P 1'
#
loop_
_entity.id
_entity.type
_entity.pdbx_description
1 polymer ?
#
loop_
_entity_poly.entity_id
_entity_poly.type
_entity_poly.pdbx_seq_one_letter_code
_entity_poly.pdbx_strand_id
1 'polypeptide(L)'
;MKSVSSVVLATLLAVNANANPFEGFDIVDLTHAFDANTIYWPTEKDFKHTESFAGETEGGWYYSAFSVQTAEHGGTHLDAPVHFAQGRWSADQIPTAKLFSAAVVIDVKAKTANNPDYRLSVEDIRAWELQHGQIPKGATVLMNTGFSMRWPNRLEYLGTAERGPEAVRSLHFPGFSKASAEFLAHERDITAVGLDTASIDYGQSTDFIVHRLLYERNILGFENIANLDALPPVGAWLIALPMKIADGSGAPLRIVGLVPAAR
;
A
#
# COMPACT_ATOMS: atom_id res chain seq x y z
N MET A 1 21.12 49.83 46.77
CA MET A 1 20.71 48.44 46.25
C MET A 1 19.47 48.66 45.45
N LYS A 2 19.54 48.60 44.10
CA LYS A 2 18.39 48.71 43.17
C LYS A 2 18.01 47.32 42.73
N SER A 3 16.81 46.88 43.10
CA SER A 3 16.21 45.62 42.68
C SER A 3 15.75 45.71 41.22
N VAL A 4 16.28 44.82 40.37
CA VAL A 4 15.85 44.67 38.98
C VAL A 4 14.87 43.52 38.95
N SER A 5 13.58 43.83 38.79
CA SER A 5 12.53 42.82 38.58
C SER A 5 12.54 42.40 37.11
N SER A 6 12.94 41.15 36.85
CA SER A 6 12.83 40.55 35.52
C SER A 6 11.39 40.10 35.29
N VAL A 7 10.72 40.74 34.34
CA VAL A 7 9.41 40.29 33.83
C VAL A 7 9.67 39.20 32.79
N VAL A 8 9.32 37.95 33.12
CA VAL A 8 9.30 36.84 32.16
C VAL A 8 8.00 36.93 31.36
N LEU A 9 8.10 37.31 30.11
CA LEU A 9 6.98 37.33 29.16
C LEU A 9 6.77 35.91 28.67
N ALA A 10 5.80 35.20 29.24
CA ALA A 10 5.35 33.88 28.75
C ALA A 10 4.49 34.11 27.52
N THR A 11 5.05 33.85 26.33
CA THR A 11 4.28 33.81 25.08
C THR A 11 3.45 32.53 25.07
N LEU A 12 2.17 32.64 25.40
CA LEU A 12 1.20 31.58 25.15
C LEU A 12 1.01 31.46 23.63
N LEU A 13 1.60 30.42 23.04
CA LEU A 13 1.21 29.94 21.72
C LEU A 13 -0.23 29.40 21.85
N ALA A 14 -1.21 30.20 21.42
CA ALA A 14 -2.59 29.73 21.25
C ALA A 14 -2.58 28.68 20.13
N VAL A 15 -2.60 27.41 20.50
CA VAL A 15 -2.88 26.32 19.56
C VAL A 15 -4.35 26.52 19.17
N ASN A 16 -4.60 26.88 17.91
CA ASN A 16 -5.93 26.92 17.34
C ASN A 16 -6.53 25.51 17.38
N ALA A 17 -7.35 25.21 18.37
CA ALA A 17 -7.99 23.91 18.57
C ALA A 17 -8.96 23.49 17.45
N ASN A 18 -9.16 24.34 16.44
CA ASN A 18 -10.05 24.11 15.29
C ASN A 18 -9.30 23.95 13.95
N ALA A 19 -7.96 23.89 13.95
CA ALA A 19 -7.24 23.67 12.70
C ALA A 19 -7.37 22.19 12.28
N ASN A 20 -7.83 21.95 11.06
CA ASN A 20 -7.74 20.64 10.44
C ASN A 20 -6.26 20.24 10.36
N PRO A 21 -5.80 19.14 11.00
CA PRO A 21 -4.39 18.75 10.99
C PRO A 21 -3.87 18.42 9.58
N PHE A 22 -4.77 18.25 8.62
CA PHE A 22 -4.48 18.01 7.20
C PHE A 22 -4.67 19.25 6.33
N GLU A 23 -4.82 20.44 6.94
CA GLU A 23 -4.86 21.69 6.18
C GLU A 23 -3.54 21.87 5.41
N GLY A 24 -3.64 22.14 4.10
CA GLY A 24 -2.47 22.21 3.20
C GLY A 24 -2.05 20.88 2.59
N PHE A 25 -2.88 19.83 2.73
CA PHE A 25 -2.74 18.58 2.02
C PHE A 25 -3.99 18.25 1.21
N ASP A 26 -3.79 17.75 0.00
CA ASP A 26 -4.80 17.02 -0.76
C ASP A 26 -4.75 15.55 -0.33
N ILE A 27 -5.92 14.96 -0.07
CA ILE A 27 -6.05 13.56 0.32
C ILE A 27 -6.39 12.75 -0.92
N VAL A 28 -5.49 11.87 -1.32
CA VAL A 28 -5.66 10.98 -2.48
C VAL A 28 -6.05 9.59 -2.00
N ASP A 29 -7.17 9.07 -2.49
CA ASP A 29 -7.57 7.68 -2.27
C ASP A 29 -6.78 6.76 -3.19
N LEU A 30 -6.04 5.85 -2.60
CA LEU A 30 -5.18 4.89 -3.29
C LEU A 30 -5.74 3.46 -3.23
N THR A 31 -7.05 3.33 -3.01
CA THR A 31 -7.72 2.04 -2.79
C THR A 31 -8.71 1.74 -3.91
N HIS A 32 -8.65 0.55 -4.49
CA HIS A 32 -9.72 0.02 -5.33
C HIS A 32 -10.93 -0.36 -4.49
N ALA A 33 -12.14 -0.07 -4.98
CA ALA A 33 -13.36 -0.53 -4.32
C ALA A 33 -13.45 -2.06 -4.31
N PHE A 34 -13.97 -2.61 -3.21
CA PHE A 34 -14.24 -4.05 -3.10
C PHE A 34 -15.66 -4.33 -3.58
N ASP A 35 -15.76 -5.11 -4.66
CA ASP A 35 -17.02 -5.55 -5.28
C ASP A 35 -16.86 -6.93 -5.94
N ALA A 36 -17.84 -7.34 -6.73
CA ALA A 36 -17.81 -8.61 -7.45
C ALA A 36 -16.69 -8.71 -8.52
N ASN A 37 -16.09 -7.58 -8.92
CA ASN A 37 -15.01 -7.52 -9.90
C ASN A 37 -13.63 -7.40 -9.25
N THR A 38 -13.57 -7.37 -7.92
CA THR A 38 -12.30 -7.31 -7.18
C THR A 38 -11.39 -8.45 -7.60
N ILE A 39 -10.16 -8.12 -7.96
CA ILE A 39 -9.18 -9.10 -8.42
C ILE A 39 -8.49 -9.74 -7.21
N TYR A 40 -8.50 -11.07 -7.21
CA TYR A 40 -7.81 -11.95 -6.26
C TYR A 40 -6.82 -12.83 -6.98
N TRP A 41 -5.87 -13.37 -6.25
CA TRP A 41 -4.98 -14.40 -6.74
C TRP A 41 -5.80 -15.56 -7.37
N PRO A 42 -5.33 -16.25 -8.40
CA PRO A 42 -6.13 -17.24 -9.12
C PRO A 42 -6.73 -18.37 -8.27
N THR A 43 -6.08 -18.71 -7.16
CA THR A 43 -6.54 -19.78 -6.25
C THR A 43 -7.45 -19.28 -5.13
N GLU A 44 -7.57 -17.97 -4.93
CA GLU A 44 -8.35 -17.39 -3.85
C GLU A 44 -9.84 -17.27 -4.19
N LYS A 45 -10.67 -17.15 -3.15
CA LYS A 45 -12.11 -16.93 -3.29
C LYS A 45 -12.41 -15.47 -3.57
N ASP A 46 -13.43 -15.21 -4.39
CA ASP A 46 -13.87 -13.86 -4.70
C ASP A 46 -14.56 -13.19 -3.50
N PHE A 47 -14.57 -11.86 -3.53
CA PHE A 47 -15.30 -11.03 -2.58
C PHE A 47 -16.81 -11.34 -2.63
N LYS A 48 -17.42 -11.47 -1.46
CA LYS A 48 -18.87 -11.61 -1.34
C LYS A 48 -19.41 -10.52 -0.43
N HIS A 49 -20.39 -9.81 -0.92
CA HIS A 49 -21.18 -8.83 -0.20
C HIS A 49 -22.62 -9.30 -0.20
N THR A 50 -23.11 -9.74 0.94
CA THR A 50 -24.43 -10.40 1.07
C THR A 50 -25.33 -9.51 1.91
N GLU A 51 -26.47 -9.13 1.35
CA GLU A 51 -27.52 -8.41 2.05
C GLU A 51 -28.10 -9.29 3.16
N SER A 52 -28.12 -8.76 4.38
CA SER A 52 -28.84 -9.32 5.51
C SER A 52 -30.24 -8.68 5.63
N PHE A 53 -30.31 -7.38 5.37
CA PHE A 53 -31.55 -6.61 5.31
C PHE A 53 -31.27 -5.27 4.61
N ALA A 54 -32.22 -4.81 3.78
CA ALA A 54 -32.21 -3.45 3.26
C ALA A 54 -33.64 -3.01 2.97
N GLY A 55 -34.19 -2.07 3.76
CA GLY A 55 -35.57 -1.61 3.60
C GLY A 55 -36.11 -0.82 4.76
N GLU A 56 -37.41 -0.54 4.71
CA GLU A 56 -38.14 0.09 5.81
C GLU A 56 -38.45 -0.95 6.87
N THR A 57 -38.19 -0.63 8.13
CA THR A 57 -38.49 -1.47 9.29
C THR A 57 -39.97 -1.33 9.68
N GLU A 58 -40.50 -2.24 10.51
CA GLU A 58 -41.83 -2.14 11.07
C GLU A 58 -42.01 -0.85 11.90
N GLY A 59 -40.93 -0.25 12.39
CA GLY A 59 -40.97 1.01 13.13
C GLY A 59 -40.97 2.27 12.25
N GLY A 60 -40.96 2.14 10.91
CA GLY A 60 -41.08 3.26 9.96
C GLY A 60 -39.76 4.00 9.68
N TRP A 61 -38.58 3.37 9.87
CA TRP A 61 -37.30 3.93 9.46
C TRP A 61 -36.56 2.96 8.53
N TYR A 62 -35.70 3.51 7.67
CA TYR A 62 -34.83 2.73 6.81
C TYR A 62 -33.67 2.10 7.61
N TYR A 63 -33.36 0.83 7.33
CA TYR A 63 -32.21 0.13 7.87
C TYR A 63 -31.57 -0.72 6.77
N SER A 64 -30.24 -0.79 6.76
CA SER A 64 -29.53 -1.72 5.89
C SER A 64 -28.36 -2.37 6.64
N ALA A 65 -28.17 -3.66 6.44
CA ALA A 65 -27.06 -4.44 6.99
C ALA A 65 -26.62 -5.49 5.98
N PHE A 66 -25.30 -5.64 5.87
CA PHE A 66 -24.67 -6.58 4.96
C PHE A 66 -23.58 -7.37 5.68
N SER A 67 -23.26 -8.54 5.15
CA SER A 67 -22.12 -9.34 5.55
C SER A 67 -21.10 -9.36 4.43
N VAL A 68 -19.80 -9.38 4.78
CA VAL A 68 -18.70 -9.52 3.82
C VAL A 68 -17.94 -10.80 4.10
N GLN A 69 -17.50 -11.44 3.01
CA GLN A 69 -16.51 -12.52 3.04
C GLN A 69 -15.43 -12.21 2.02
N THR A 70 -14.19 -12.23 2.44
CA THR A 70 -13.02 -11.94 1.60
C THR A 70 -11.83 -12.79 2.05
N ALA A 71 -10.89 -13.07 1.14
CA ALA A 71 -9.55 -13.50 1.52
C ALA A 71 -8.77 -12.31 2.10
N GLU A 72 -7.74 -12.56 2.89
CA GLU A 72 -6.86 -11.52 3.43
C GLU A 72 -6.07 -10.83 2.32
N HIS A 73 -5.70 -11.59 1.27
CA HIS A 73 -4.91 -11.16 0.12
C HIS A 73 -5.78 -11.03 -1.13
N GLY A 74 -6.00 -9.81 -1.57
CA GLY A 74 -6.78 -9.48 -2.75
C GLY A 74 -7.44 -8.11 -2.65
N GLY A 75 -7.79 -7.52 -3.80
CA GLY A 75 -8.07 -6.09 -3.83
C GLY A 75 -6.88 -5.29 -3.32
N THR A 76 -7.06 -4.05 -2.93
CA THR A 76 -5.99 -3.27 -2.28
C THR A 76 -5.82 -3.78 -0.84
N HIS A 77 -4.64 -4.34 -0.54
CA HIS A 77 -4.40 -4.98 0.75
C HIS A 77 -2.96 -4.77 1.23
N LEU A 78 -2.75 -5.10 2.50
CA LEU A 78 -1.45 -5.18 3.14
C LEU A 78 -1.09 -6.64 3.36
N ASP A 79 0.15 -7.00 3.03
CA ASP A 79 0.79 -8.23 3.47
C ASP A 79 1.53 -8.00 4.78
N ALA A 80 1.16 -8.77 5.79
CA ALA A 80 1.91 -8.82 7.05
C ALA A 80 3.14 -9.73 6.88
N PRO A 81 4.26 -9.42 7.54
CA PRO A 81 5.49 -10.19 7.43
C PRO A 81 5.35 -11.70 7.68
N VAL A 82 4.42 -12.12 8.54
CA VAL A 82 4.16 -13.54 8.81
C VAL A 82 3.71 -14.31 7.58
N HIS A 83 3.21 -13.63 6.54
CA HIS A 83 2.76 -14.25 5.30
C HIS A 83 3.82 -15.16 4.65
N PHE A 84 5.08 -14.73 4.62
CA PHE A 84 6.20 -15.52 4.09
C PHE A 84 7.35 -15.71 5.08
N ALA A 85 7.23 -15.21 6.32
CA ALA A 85 8.28 -15.32 7.33
C ALA A 85 7.70 -15.73 8.69
N GLN A 86 7.83 -17.01 9.02
CA GLN A 86 7.30 -17.57 10.28
C GLN A 86 7.85 -16.82 11.51
N GLY A 87 6.96 -16.45 12.44
CA GLY A 87 7.31 -15.77 13.68
C GLY A 87 7.59 -14.28 13.52
N ARG A 88 7.34 -13.70 12.33
CA ARG A 88 7.32 -12.26 12.11
C ARG A 88 5.94 -11.69 12.43
N TRP A 89 5.78 -10.37 12.32
CA TRP A 89 4.53 -9.70 12.68
C TRP A 89 3.35 -10.21 11.85
N SER A 90 2.27 -10.56 12.54
CA SER A 90 0.93 -10.67 11.95
C SER A 90 0.28 -9.28 11.84
N ALA A 91 -0.84 -9.19 11.13
CA ALA A 91 -1.53 -7.94 10.85
C ALA A 91 -1.88 -7.14 12.11
N ASP A 92 -2.26 -7.80 13.20
CA ASP A 92 -2.56 -7.18 14.49
C ASP A 92 -1.31 -6.78 15.29
N GLN A 93 -0.15 -7.37 15.00
CA GLN A 93 1.12 -7.11 15.68
C GLN A 93 1.94 -6.00 15.05
N ILE A 94 1.59 -5.54 13.84
CA ILE A 94 2.30 -4.44 13.18
C ILE A 94 2.25 -3.20 14.07
N PRO A 95 3.41 -2.60 14.46
CA PRO A 95 3.40 -1.36 15.23
C PRO A 95 2.69 -0.25 14.46
N THR A 96 1.67 0.38 15.09
CA THR A 96 0.83 1.39 14.42
C THR A 96 1.64 2.49 13.75
N ALA A 97 2.77 2.90 14.34
CA ALA A 97 3.66 3.91 13.75
C ALA A 97 4.23 3.51 12.38
N LYS A 98 4.30 2.21 12.05
CA LYS A 98 4.74 1.70 10.75
C LYS A 98 3.69 1.85 9.64
N LEU A 99 2.44 2.13 10.02
CA LEU A 99 1.32 2.35 9.10
C LEU A 99 1.23 3.81 8.62
N PHE A 100 2.18 4.65 9.05
CA PHE A 100 2.36 6.05 8.66
C PHE A 100 3.79 6.25 8.19
N SER A 101 3.99 6.64 6.94
CA SER A 101 5.34 6.76 6.38
C SER A 101 5.43 7.83 5.29
N ALA A 102 6.62 8.35 5.07
CA ALA A 102 6.89 9.12 3.86
C ALA A 102 6.76 8.20 2.62
N ALA A 103 6.12 8.69 1.56
CA ALA A 103 6.01 8.00 0.29
C ALA A 103 7.15 8.39 -0.66
N VAL A 104 7.73 7.39 -1.30
CA VAL A 104 8.65 7.51 -2.42
C VAL A 104 8.03 6.80 -3.61
N VAL A 105 7.82 7.48 -4.73
CA VAL A 105 7.21 6.89 -5.94
C VAL A 105 8.25 6.78 -7.04
N ILE A 106 8.54 5.55 -7.47
CA ILE A 106 9.42 5.25 -8.59
C ILE A 106 8.56 4.88 -9.79
N ASP A 107 8.46 5.79 -10.76
CA ASP A 107 7.69 5.60 -11.98
C ASP A 107 8.48 4.78 -12.99
N VAL A 108 7.96 3.61 -13.34
CA VAL A 108 8.54 2.69 -14.34
C VAL A 108 7.59 2.40 -15.50
N LYS A 109 6.50 3.15 -15.66
CA LYS A 109 5.46 2.92 -16.68
C LYS A 109 6.03 2.78 -18.08
N ALA A 110 7.02 3.60 -18.44
CA ALA A 110 7.66 3.51 -19.75
C ALA A 110 8.39 2.18 -19.99
N LYS A 111 8.86 1.53 -18.92
CA LYS A 111 9.58 0.24 -18.97
C LYS A 111 8.61 -0.94 -18.97
N THR A 112 7.50 -0.81 -18.26
CA THR A 112 6.46 -1.86 -18.15
C THR A 112 5.54 -1.91 -19.37
N ALA A 113 5.40 -0.81 -20.13
CA ALA A 113 4.50 -0.71 -21.27
C ALA A 113 4.70 -1.83 -22.31
N ASN A 114 5.94 -2.26 -22.54
CA ASN A 114 6.30 -3.32 -23.50
C ASN A 114 6.94 -4.54 -22.84
N ASN A 115 6.96 -4.59 -21.50
CA ASN A 115 7.50 -5.71 -20.73
C ASN A 115 6.64 -5.94 -19.48
N PRO A 116 5.60 -6.77 -19.57
CA PRO A 116 4.73 -7.06 -18.43
C PRO A 116 5.45 -7.78 -17.28
N ASP A 117 6.58 -8.44 -17.54
CA ASP A 117 7.39 -9.13 -16.54
C ASP A 117 8.58 -8.28 -16.04
N TYR A 118 8.45 -6.95 -16.16
CA TYR A 118 9.47 -6.03 -15.71
C TYR A 118 9.72 -6.15 -14.21
N ARG A 119 10.99 -6.12 -13.83
CA ARG A 119 11.40 -6.16 -12.42
C ARG A 119 12.19 -4.91 -12.08
N LEU A 120 11.73 -4.15 -11.09
CA LEU A 120 12.44 -2.96 -10.60
C LEU A 120 13.88 -3.32 -10.27
N SER A 121 14.82 -2.62 -10.86
CA SER A 121 16.25 -2.84 -10.67
C SER A 121 16.88 -1.89 -9.64
N VAL A 122 18.10 -2.20 -9.19
CA VAL A 122 18.89 -1.28 -8.34
C VAL A 122 19.26 -0.02 -9.13
N GLU A 123 19.48 -0.16 -10.44
CA GLU A 123 19.79 0.97 -11.33
C GLU A 123 18.62 1.95 -11.41
N ASP A 124 17.36 1.47 -11.41
CA ASP A 124 16.17 2.32 -11.36
C ASP A 124 16.13 3.14 -10.07
N ILE A 125 16.37 2.47 -8.95
CA ILE A 125 16.37 3.12 -7.63
C ILE A 125 17.48 4.18 -7.59
N ARG A 126 18.68 3.85 -8.04
CA ARG A 126 19.81 4.80 -8.07
C ARG A 126 19.55 5.97 -9.04
N ALA A 127 18.97 5.72 -10.21
CA ALA A 127 18.60 6.77 -11.14
C ALA A 127 17.55 7.71 -10.54
N TRP A 128 16.58 7.17 -9.80
CA TRP A 128 15.61 7.95 -9.05
C TRP A 128 16.29 8.78 -7.95
N GLU A 129 17.21 8.19 -7.17
CA GLU A 129 17.93 8.87 -6.09
C GLU A 129 18.85 10.00 -6.61
N LEU A 130 19.41 9.88 -7.79
CA LEU A 130 20.17 10.95 -8.43
C LEU A 130 19.33 12.20 -8.70
N GLN A 131 18.03 12.04 -8.93
CA GLN A 131 17.12 13.14 -9.23
C GLN A 131 16.44 13.73 -7.99
N HIS A 132 16.16 12.89 -6.99
CA HIS A 132 15.27 13.23 -5.88
C HIS A 132 15.96 13.16 -4.49
N GLY A 133 17.21 12.73 -4.45
CA GLY A 133 17.93 12.45 -3.20
C GLY A 133 17.74 11.02 -2.70
N GLN A 134 18.53 10.65 -1.71
CA GLN A 134 18.49 9.30 -1.14
C GLN A 134 17.13 9.01 -0.51
N ILE A 135 16.62 7.78 -0.72
CA ILE A 135 15.39 7.28 -0.09
C ILE A 135 15.49 7.45 1.43
N PRO A 136 14.54 8.17 2.07
CA PRO A 136 14.57 8.37 3.51
C PRO A 136 14.42 7.07 4.29
N LYS A 137 15.13 6.94 5.40
CA LYS A 137 14.93 5.86 6.36
C LYS A 137 13.47 5.83 6.83
N GLY A 138 12.87 4.63 6.88
CA GLY A 138 11.49 4.43 7.28
C GLY A 138 10.44 4.79 6.22
N ALA A 139 10.85 5.15 5.00
CA ALA A 139 9.92 5.40 3.91
C ALA A 139 9.23 4.14 3.41
N THR A 140 8.09 4.31 2.75
CA THR A 140 7.49 3.31 1.86
C THR A 140 7.89 3.61 0.42
N VAL A 141 8.44 2.60 -0.27
CA VAL A 141 8.84 2.71 -1.67
C VAL A 141 7.75 2.12 -2.55
N LEU A 142 7.12 2.97 -3.35
CA LEU A 142 6.04 2.64 -4.26
C LEU A 142 6.55 2.53 -5.70
N MET A 143 6.35 1.38 -6.33
CA MET A 143 6.63 1.17 -7.74
C MET A 143 5.36 1.44 -8.55
N ASN A 144 5.35 2.54 -9.32
CA ASN A 144 4.26 2.86 -10.23
C ASN A 144 4.49 2.20 -11.59
N THR A 145 3.73 1.15 -11.87
CA THR A 145 3.85 0.37 -13.12
C THR A 145 2.83 0.78 -14.17
N GLY A 146 1.78 1.50 -13.79
CA GLY A 146 0.64 1.85 -14.63
C GLY A 146 -0.39 0.71 -14.78
N PHE A 147 -0.21 -0.42 -14.08
CA PHE A 147 -1.13 -1.55 -14.18
C PHE A 147 -2.49 -1.27 -13.53
N SER A 148 -2.57 -0.37 -12.55
CA SER A 148 -3.85 0.03 -11.96
C SER A 148 -4.87 0.53 -12.99
N MET A 149 -4.41 1.08 -14.13
CA MET A 149 -5.27 1.50 -15.24
C MET A 149 -6.00 0.33 -15.94
N ARG A 150 -5.54 -0.90 -15.74
CA ARG A 150 -6.13 -2.13 -16.29
C ARG A 150 -7.19 -2.73 -15.37
N TRP A 151 -7.29 -2.23 -14.13
CA TRP A 151 -8.28 -2.67 -13.16
C TRP A 151 -9.70 -2.25 -13.61
N PRO A 152 -10.75 -3.10 -13.49
CA PRO A 152 -10.75 -4.47 -12.95
C PRO A 152 -10.69 -5.55 -14.04
N ASN A 153 -10.11 -5.28 -15.23
CA ASN A 153 -9.99 -6.28 -16.29
C ASN A 153 -8.93 -7.33 -15.92
N ARG A 154 -9.37 -8.48 -15.43
CA ARG A 154 -8.50 -9.54 -14.94
C ARG A 154 -7.47 -10.01 -15.98
N LEU A 155 -7.88 -10.17 -17.26
CA LEU A 155 -6.97 -10.60 -18.32
C LEU A 155 -5.84 -9.58 -18.55
N GLU A 156 -6.17 -8.32 -18.62
CA GLU A 156 -5.19 -7.26 -18.83
C GLU A 156 -4.31 -7.03 -17.60
N TYR A 157 -4.88 -7.17 -16.40
CA TYR A 157 -4.21 -6.89 -15.13
C TYR A 157 -3.27 -8.03 -14.70
N LEU A 158 -3.70 -9.28 -14.84
CA LEU A 158 -2.97 -10.47 -14.39
C LEU A 158 -2.23 -11.21 -15.53
N GLY A 159 -2.55 -10.90 -16.80
CA GLY A 159 -2.09 -11.68 -17.97
C GLY A 159 -2.97 -12.89 -18.26
N THR A 160 -3.91 -13.25 -17.37
CA THR A 160 -4.86 -14.35 -17.56
C THR A 160 -6.21 -14.05 -16.89
N ALA A 161 -7.29 -14.48 -17.52
CA ALA A 161 -8.62 -14.48 -16.91
C ALA A 161 -8.94 -15.80 -16.17
N GLU A 162 -8.11 -16.82 -16.33
CA GLU A 162 -8.33 -18.14 -15.75
C GLU A 162 -8.18 -18.14 -14.23
N ARG A 163 -8.71 -19.19 -13.61
CA ARG A 163 -8.69 -19.45 -12.17
C ARG A 163 -8.07 -20.80 -11.88
N GLY A 164 -7.66 -20.98 -10.64
CA GLY A 164 -7.09 -22.24 -10.16
C GLY A 164 -5.57 -22.30 -10.28
N PRO A 165 -4.94 -23.40 -9.82
CA PRO A 165 -3.48 -23.53 -9.72
C PRO A 165 -2.75 -23.41 -11.06
N GLU A 166 -3.34 -23.86 -12.16
CA GLU A 166 -2.71 -23.79 -13.49
C GLU A 166 -2.64 -22.35 -14.01
N ALA A 167 -3.60 -21.50 -13.66
CA ALA A 167 -3.59 -20.09 -14.03
C ALA A 167 -2.42 -19.30 -13.43
N VAL A 168 -1.86 -19.76 -12.30
CA VAL A 168 -0.69 -19.11 -11.67
C VAL A 168 0.52 -19.08 -12.60
N ARG A 169 0.67 -20.08 -13.47
CA ARG A 169 1.77 -20.16 -14.43
C ARG A 169 1.63 -19.19 -15.61
N SER A 170 0.45 -18.61 -15.76
CA SER A 170 0.10 -17.68 -16.85
C SER A 170 0.03 -16.22 -16.37
N LEU A 171 0.50 -15.94 -15.15
CA LEU A 171 0.52 -14.59 -14.59
C LEU A 171 1.65 -13.77 -15.23
N HIS A 172 1.31 -12.57 -15.70
CA HIS A 172 2.25 -11.63 -16.30
C HIS A 172 1.96 -10.22 -15.78
N PHE A 173 2.73 -9.76 -14.81
CA PHE A 173 2.71 -8.40 -14.28
C PHE A 173 4.07 -8.05 -13.64
N PRO A 174 4.43 -6.75 -13.59
CA PRO A 174 5.69 -6.29 -13.01
C PRO A 174 5.76 -6.49 -11.49
N GLY A 175 6.99 -6.54 -10.98
CA GLY A 175 7.28 -6.58 -9.55
C GLY A 175 8.69 -6.08 -9.22
N PHE A 176 9.12 -6.27 -7.99
CA PHE A 176 10.48 -5.99 -7.56
C PHE A 176 11.43 -7.12 -7.99
N SER A 177 12.70 -6.80 -8.22
CA SER A 177 13.73 -7.80 -8.36
C SER A 177 14.29 -8.22 -6.99
N LYS A 178 14.88 -9.41 -6.91
CA LYS A 178 15.65 -9.83 -5.73
C LYS A 178 16.68 -8.78 -5.32
N ALA A 179 17.46 -8.27 -6.27
CA ALA A 179 18.51 -7.30 -6.01
C ALA A 179 17.97 -5.96 -5.47
N SER A 180 16.85 -5.48 -6.01
CA SER A 180 16.22 -4.25 -5.49
C SER A 180 15.65 -4.44 -4.09
N ALA A 181 15.05 -5.60 -3.80
CA ALA A 181 14.56 -5.92 -2.46
C ALA A 181 15.71 -5.98 -1.45
N GLU A 182 16.81 -6.65 -1.77
CA GLU A 182 18.02 -6.69 -0.94
C GLU A 182 18.58 -5.28 -0.70
N PHE A 183 18.71 -4.47 -1.76
CA PHE A 183 19.21 -3.10 -1.66
C PHE A 183 18.34 -2.23 -0.75
N LEU A 184 17.01 -2.27 -0.94
CA LEU A 184 16.06 -1.50 -0.14
C LEU A 184 16.08 -1.94 1.33
N ALA A 185 16.13 -3.25 1.59
CA ALA A 185 16.11 -3.81 2.93
C ALA A 185 17.40 -3.56 3.71
N HIS A 186 18.55 -3.59 3.05
CA HIS A 186 19.84 -3.52 3.74
C HIS A 186 20.47 -2.14 3.74
N GLU A 187 20.25 -1.36 2.66
CA GLU A 187 20.96 -0.10 2.48
C GLU A 187 20.05 1.13 2.65
N ARG A 188 18.72 0.95 2.73
CA ARG A 188 17.78 2.08 2.87
C ARG A 188 16.91 2.04 4.12
N ASP A 189 16.88 0.90 4.82
CA ASP A 189 16.13 0.73 6.07
C ASP A 189 14.67 1.22 5.95
N ILE A 190 14.01 0.76 4.89
CA ILE A 190 12.62 1.13 4.57
C ILE A 190 11.61 0.47 5.50
N THR A 191 10.39 1.01 5.56
CA THR A 191 9.28 0.43 6.32
C THR A 191 8.46 -0.54 5.50
N ALA A 192 8.24 -0.22 4.22
CA ALA A 192 7.40 -1.00 3.33
C ALA A 192 7.81 -0.82 1.87
N VAL A 193 7.37 -1.74 1.04
CA VAL A 193 7.27 -1.57 -0.40
C VAL A 193 5.81 -1.64 -0.81
N GLY A 194 5.47 -1.09 -1.99
CA GLY A 194 4.13 -1.24 -2.55
C GLY A 194 4.12 -1.03 -4.05
N LEU A 195 3.04 -1.49 -4.70
CA LEU A 195 2.87 -1.33 -6.13
C LEU A 195 1.40 -1.49 -6.56
N ASP A 196 1.17 -1.16 -7.80
CA ASP A 196 -0.14 -1.25 -8.45
C ASP A 196 -0.34 -2.54 -9.26
N THR A 197 0.24 -3.67 -8.77
CA THR A 197 0.04 -5.02 -9.31
C THR A 197 -0.35 -5.99 -8.22
N ALA A 198 -0.67 -7.24 -8.60
CA ALA A 198 -1.23 -8.25 -7.71
C ALA A 198 -0.20 -8.95 -6.81
N SER A 199 1.09 -8.64 -6.94
CA SER A 199 2.16 -9.18 -6.09
C SER A 199 3.40 -8.30 -6.13
N ILE A 200 4.11 -8.18 -5.00
CA ILE A 200 5.42 -7.52 -4.95
C ILE A 200 6.50 -8.31 -5.69
N ASP A 201 6.36 -9.63 -5.81
CA ASP A 201 7.10 -10.41 -6.81
C ASP A 201 6.45 -10.26 -8.19
N TYR A 202 7.22 -10.34 -9.27
CA TYR A 202 6.67 -10.31 -10.63
C TYR A 202 5.85 -11.59 -10.95
N GLY A 203 4.93 -11.53 -11.91
CA GLY A 203 3.95 -12.59 -12.18
C GLY A 203 4.53 -13.99 -12.42
N GLN A 204 5.73 -14.11 -12.99
CA GLN A 204 6.41 -15.37 -13.25
C GLN A 204 7.31 -15.86 -12.10
N SER A 205 7.24 -15.22 -10.91
CA SER A 205 7.97 -15.67 -9.73
C SER A 205 7.48 -17.04 -9.28
N THR A 206 8.38 -17.98 -9.07
CA THR A 206 8.07 -19.34 -8.59
C THR A 206 8.52 -19.57 -7.16
N ASP A 207 9.32 -18.67 -6.59
CA ASP A 207 9.94 -18.81 -5.28
C ASP A 207 9.59 -17.66 -4.31
N PHE A 208 8.84 -16.64 -4.77
CA PHE A 208 8.42 -15.49 -3.99
C PHE A 208 9.58 -14.85 -3.21
N ILE A 209 10.73 -14.71 -3.87
CA ILE A 209 11.98 -14.32 -3.21
C ILE A 209 11.92 -12.90 -2.62
N VAL A 210 11.15 -11.99 -3.23
CA VAL A 210 10.98 -10.62 -2.75
C VAL A 210 10.20 -10.61 -1.42
N HIS A 211 9.07 -11.31 -1.37
CA HIS A 211 8.29 -11.48 -0.13
C HIS A 211 9.19 -12.04 0.99
N ARG A 212 9.85 -13.15 0.74
CA ARG A 212 10.69 -13.83 1.73
C ARG A 212 11.78 -12.94 2.30
N LEU A 213 12.50 -12.19 1.44
CA LEU A 213 13.56 -11.29 1.86
C LEU A 213 13.07 -10.10 2.70
N LEU A 214 11.98 -9.47 2.28
CA LEU A 214 11.45 -8.29 2.95
C LEU A 214 10.76 -8.66 4.26
N TYR A 215 9.93 -9.70 4.25
CA TYR A 215 9.13 -10.07 5.42
C TYR A 215 9.99 -10.67 6.54
N GLU A 216 11.10 -11.35 6.22
CA GLU A 216 12.08 -11.78 7.21
C GLU A 216 12.65 -10.60 8.04
N ARG A 217 12.50 -9.37 7.55
CA ARG A 217 12.94 -8.13 8.21
C ARG A 217 11.79 -7.28 8.74
N ASN A 218 10.57 -7.82 8.80
CA ASN A 218 9.36 -7.08 9.15
C ASN A 218 9.14 -5.82 8.28
N ILE A 219 9.55 -5.87 7.00
CA ILE A 219 9.20 -4.86 5.99
C ILE A 219 7.86 -5.27 5.39
N LEU A 220 6.89 -4.34 5.32
CA LEU A 220 5.53 -4.61 4.89
C LEU A 220 5.41 -4.60 3.36
N GLY A 221 4.39 -5.28 2.81
CA GLY A 221 4.00 -5.21 1.41
C GLY A 221 2.61 -4.56 1.24
N PHE A 222 2.45 -3.72 0.21
CA PHE A 222 1.15 -3.19 -0.21
C PHE A 222 0.93 -3.53 -1.67
N GLU A 223 -0.18 -4.20 -1.97
CA GLU A 223 -0.48 -4.70 -3.30
C GLU A 223 -1.80 -4.14 -3.84
N ASN A 224 -1.93 -4.13 -5.16
CA ASN A 224 -3.09 -3.60 -5.86
C ASN A 224 -3.42 -2.15 -5.45
N ILE A 225 -2.41 -1.29 -5.35
CA ILE A 225 -2.60 0.13 -5.03
C ILE A 225 -3.20 0.85 -6.25
N ALA A 226 -4.20 1.69 -6.00
CA ALA A 226 -4.80 2.54 -7.03
C ALA A 226 -4.10 3.91 -7.11
N ASN A 227 -4.31 4.63 -8.22
CA ASN A 227 -4.03 6.07 -8.37
C ASN A 227 -2.61 6.53 -8.02
N LEU A 228 -1.57 5.69 -8.18
CA LEU A 228 -0.19 6.08 -7.89
C LEU A 228 0.28 7.30 -8.71
N ASP A 229 -0.31 7.55 -9.88
CA ASP A 229 -0.04 8.73 -10.71
C ASP A 229 -0.40 10.07 -10.03
N ALA A 230 -1.27 10.04 -9.03
CA ALA A 230 -1.65 11.23 -8.28
C ALA A 230 -0.63 11.62 -7.19
N LEU A 231 0.36 10.76 -6.93
CA LEU A 231 1.41 11.05 -5.97
C LEU A 231 2.65 11.63 -6.64
N PRO A 232 3.28 12.65 -6.05
CA PRO A 232 4.58 13.14 -6.51
C PRO A 232 5.68 12.10 -6.20
N PRO A 233 6.84 12.17 -6.89
CA PRO A 233 7.98 11.30 -6.60
C PRO A 233 8.42 11.34 -5.13
N VAL A 234 8.33 12.50 -4.49
CA VAL A 234 8.68 12.76 -3.08
C VAL A 234 7.73 13.75 -2.44
N GLY A 235 7.67 13.77 -1.11
CA GLY A 235 6.96 14.78 -0.32
C GLY A 235 5.55 14.37 0.09
N ALA A 236 5.00 13.29 -0.45
CA ALA A 236 3.75 12.72 0.05
C ALA A 236 3.98 11.86 1.31
N TRP A 237 2.92 11.70 2.09
CA TRP A 237 2.85 10.74 3.19
C TRP A 237 1.77 9.70 2.91
N LEU A 238 1.98 8.49 3.40
CA LEU A 238 0.99 7.41 3.37
C LEU A 238 0.39 7.19 4.75
N ILE A 239 -0.91 6.91 4.73
CA ILE A 239 -1.68 6.34 5.84
C ILE A 239 -2.28 5.05 5.32
N ALA A 240 -1.79 3.90 5.82
CA ALA A 240 -2.14 2.57 5.32
C ALA A 240 -2.66 1.71 6.49
N LEU A 241 -3.96 1.75 6.76
CA LEU A 241 -4.58 1.12 7.92
C LEU A 241 -5.35 -0.14 7.52
N PRO A 242 -4.76 -1.35 7.68
CA PRO A 242 -5.42 -2.61 7.41
C PRO A 242 -6.48 -2.94 8.49
N MET A 243 -7.38 -3.88 8.17
CA MET A 243 -8.15 -4.54 9.21
C MET A 243 -7.20 -5.20 10.20
N LYS A 244 -7.43 -4.98 11.51
CA LYS A 244 -6.62 -5.55 12.57
C LYS A 244 -7.07 -6.98 12.87
N ILE A 245 -6.76 -7.90 11.96
CA ILE A 245 -7.10 -9.33 12.09
C ILE A 245 -6.07 -10.00 13.02
N ALA A 246 -6.54 -10.61 14.09
CA ALA A 246 -5.68 -11.35 15.01
C ALA A 246 -5.02 -12.53 14.26
N ASP A 247 -3.70 -12.66 14.39
CA ASP A 247 -2.87 -13.64 13.70
C ASP A 247 -2.98 -13.62 12.16
N GLY A 248 -3.57 -12.55 11.57
CA GLY A 248 -3.76 -12.41 10.13
C GLY A 248 -2.44 -12.33 9.38
N SER A 249 -2.35 -13.04 8.24
CA SER A 249 -1.20 -13.00 7.32
C SER A 249 -1.18 -11.73 6.47
N GLY A 250 -2.30 -11.04 6.35
CA GLY A 250 -2.52 -9.80 5.66
C GLY A 250 -3.91 -9.26 5.96
N ALA A 251 -4.30 -8.17 5.32
CA ALA A 251 -5.66 -7.67 5.43
C ALA A 251 -6.00 -6.64 4.34
N PRO A 252 -7.26 -6.59 3.89
CA PRO A 252 -7.79 -5.44 3.15
C PRO A 252 -7.54 -4.14 3.92
N LEU A 253 -7.22 -3.06 3.20
CA LEU A 253 -6.99 -1.75 3.83
C LEU A 253 -7.65 -0.62 3.05
N ARG A 254 -7.84 0.50 3.74
CA ARG A 254 -7.98 1.80 3.08
C ARG A 254 -6.63 2.51 3.15
N ILE A 255 -5.97 2.70 2.02
CA ILE A 255 -4.71 3.43 1.92
C ILE A 255 -4.95 4.79 1.27
N VAL A 256 -4.38 5.83 1.86
CA VAL A 256 -4.49 7.20 1.35
C VAL A 256 -3.13 7.87 1.32
N GLY A 257 -2.93 8.73 0.32
CA GLY A 257 -1.79 9.61 0.20
C GLY A 257 -2.16 11.02 0.68
N LEU A 258 -1.32 11.64 1.50
CA LEU A 258 -1.37 13.06 1.83
C LEU A 258 -0.36 13.77 0.94
N VAL A 259 -0.83 14.54 -0.03
CA VAL A 259 -0.01 15.28 -0.99
C VAL A 259 -0.01 16.74 -0.59
N PRO A 260 1.15 17.41 -0.41
CA PRO A 260 1.17 18.84 -0.15
C PRO A 260 0.41 19.60 -1.25
N ALA A 261 -0.61 20.38 -0.86
CA ALA A 261 -1.40 21.17 -1.80
C ALA A 261 -0.50 22.19 -2.54
N ALA A 262 -0.71 22.35 -3.83
CA ALA A 262 -0.04 23.39 -4.60
C ALA A 262 -0.44 24.77 -4.02
N ARG A 263 0.55 25.57 -3.63
CA ARG A 263 0.35 26.95 -3.15
C ARG A 263 0.22 27.91 -4.30
#